data_59e5fa18e0736ee6273ab961ae20a499
#
_entry.id   59e5fa18e0736ee6273ab961ae20a499
#
_cell.length_a   1.000
_cell.length_b   1.000
_cell.length_c   1.000
_cell.angle_alpha   90.00
_cell.angle_beta   90.00
_cell.angle_gamma   90.00
#
_symmetry.space_group_name_H-M   'P 1'
#
loop_
_entity.id
_entity.type
_entity.pdbx_description
1 polymer ?
#
loop_
_entity_poly.entity_id
_entity_poly.type
_entity_poly.pdbx_seq_one_letter_code
_entity_poly.pdbx_strand_id
1 'polypeptide(L)'
;MHLDLRLERALERVELVTGVGTRDAGRMCVMSLVACLAGEEHTDSPACASPLIRAFAIPLNDNMPHTVRQRLKPFAPRILGTQDGQDTVRAELLRQALSQEILPKLGGGRQAAQARRFSGALWRVWSLLGMRRLEREAEWMMDRAVALADGTDMARAIAAAGSVGRLLARAARETTDPREADRLWDLAVGLLDRMCDVGGVRPSASQAWALRLEQVFESRTARGMPTATVRP
;
A
#
# COMPACT_ATOMS: atom_id res chain seq x y z
N MET A 1 11.75 14.03 5.74
CA MET A 1 11.05 14.46 6.99
C MET A 1 11.69 13.69 8.14
N HIS A 2 12.39 14.38 9.05
CA HIS A 2 12.84 13.76 10.29
C HIS A 2 11.63 13.58 11.20
N LEU A 3 11.24 12.32 11.42
CA LEU A 3 10.29 11.99 12.46
C LEU A 3 10.95 12.26 13.83
N ASP A 4 10.14 12.75 14.78
CA ASP A 4 10.57 12.86 16.17
C ASP A 4 10.89 11.45 16.69
N LEU A 5 12.04 11.26 17.35
CA LEU A 5 12.46 9.97 17.91
C LEU A 5 11.40 9.33 18.82
N ARG A 6 10.57 10.15 19.47
CA ARG A 6 9.45 9.67 20.28
C ARG A 6 8.38 9.00 19.43
N LEU A 7 8.03 9.61 18.29
CA LEU A 7 7.06 9.04 17.35
C LEU A 7 7.60 7.77 16.70
N GLU A 8 8.88 7.75 16.33
CA GLU A 8 9.52 6.54 15.76
C GLU A 8 9.42 5.37 16.74
N ARG A 9 9.80 5.56 18.00
CA ARG A 9 9.68 4.53 19.05
C ARG A 9 8.24 4.10 19.29
N ALA A 10 7.28 5.01 19.21
CA ALA A 10 5.87 4.67 19.34
C ALA A 10 5.38 3.84 18.15
N LEU A 11 5.80 4.18 16.92
CA LEU A 11 5.47 3.43 15.70
C LEU A 11 6.09 2.03 15.70
N GLU A 12 7.30 1.84 16.25
CA GLU A 12 7.93 0.53 16.36
C GLU A 12 7.07 -0.45 17.17
N ARG A 13 6.37 0.02 18.19
CA ARG A 13 5.50 -0.79 19.05
C ARG A 13 4.19 -1.21 18.39
N VAL A 14 3.79 -0.57 17.29
CA VAL A 14 2.62 -0.96 16.50
C VAL A 14 2.98 -2.16 15.63
N GLU A 15 2.06 -3.12 15.53
CA GLU A 15 2.14 -4.21 14.57
C GLU A 15 1.14 -3.96 13.43
N LEU A 16 1.62 -3.82 12.19
CA LEU A 16 0.70 -3.76 11.06
C LEU A 16 0.20 -5.16 10.70
N VAL A 17 -1.13 -5.29 10.64
CA VAL A 17 -1.85 -6.53 10.34
C VAL A 17 -2.75 -6.40 9.12
N THR A 18 -3.27 -7.51 8.62
CA THR A 18 -4.32 -7.54 7.58
C THR A 18 -5.66 -7.11 8.16
N GLY A 19 -6.51 -6.49 7.32
CA GLY A 19 -7.80 -5.95 7.76
C GLY A 19 -7.64 -4.81 8.75
N VAL A 20 -8.73 -4.34 9.33
CA VAL A 20 -8.76 -3.17 10.24
C VAL A 20 -7.91 -3.36 11.49
N GLY A 21 -7.82 -4.60 11.99
CA GLY A 21 -7.10 -4.95 13.21
C GLY A 21 -7.83 -4.56 14.48
N THR A 22 -7.08 -4.37 15.57
CA THR A 22 -7.61 -4.02 16.90
C THR A 22 -6.71 -2.97 17.53
N ARG A 23 -7.20 -1.74 17.66
CA ARG A 23 -6.46 -0.60 18.21
C ARG A 23 -5.89 -0.90 19.58
N ASP A 24 -6.72 -1.38 20.50
CA ASP A 24 -6.33 -1.66 21.88
C ASP A 24 -5.22 -2.72 22.01
N ALA A 25 -5.08 -3.58 21.02
CA ALA A 25 -3.98 -4.55 20.95
C ALA A 25 -2.70 -3.98 20.29
N GLY A 26 -2.71 -2.71 19.83
CA GLY A 26 -1.61 -2.13 19.05
C GLY A 26 -1.43 -2.79 17.68
N ARG A 27 -2.45 -3.50 17.19
CA ARG A 27 -2.46 -4.24 15.92
C ARG A 27 -3.47 -3.60 14.98
N MET A 28 -2.99 -2.95 13.93
CA MET A 28 -3.82 -2.11 13.05
C MET A 28 -3.38 -2.29 11.60
N CYS A 29 -4.26 -2.06 10.63
CA CYS A 29 -3.79 -1.82 9.26
C CYS A 29 -3.19 -0.42 9.15
N VAL A 30 -2.49 -0.13 8.07
CA VAL A 30 -1.88 1.19 7.87
C VAL A 30 -2.90 2.32 7.94
N MET A 31 -4.12 2.15 7.41
CA MET A 31 -5.17 3.17 7.46
C MET A 31 -5.77 3.34 8.87
N SER A 32 -5.95 2.25 9.62
CA SER A 32 -6.38 2.35 11.01
C SER A 32 -5.31 2.99 11.90
N LEU A 33 -4.04 2.84 11.56
CA LEU A 33 -2.95 3.58 12.20
C LEU A 33 -3.05 5.08 11.88
N VAL A 34 -3.35 5.46 10.62
CA VAL A 34 -3.62 6.86 10.25
C VAL A 34 -4.78 7.42 11.06
N ALA A 35 -5.92 6.71 11.16
CA ALA A 35 -7.06 7.11 11.96
C ALA A 35 -6.67 7.31 13.45
N CYS A 36 -5.87 6.40 14.00
CA CYS A 36 -5.36 6.50 15.36
C CYS A 36 -4.51 7.77 15.57
N LEU A 37 -3.57 8.04 14.66
CA LEU A 37 -2.73 9.24 14.70
C LEU A 37 -3.55 10.53 14.54
N ALA A 38 -4.60 10.50 13.71
CA ALA A 38 -5.53 11.62 13.54
C ALA A 38 -6.41 11.87 14.79
N GLY A 39 -6.57 10.87 15.64
CA GLY A 39 -7.53 10.92 16.76
C GLY A 39 -8.96 10.60 16.33
N GLU A 40 -9.12 9.97 15.17
CA GLU A 40 -10.40 9.50 14.64
C GLU A 40 -10.80 8.15 15.30
N GLU A 41 -12.04 7.74 15.09
CA GLU A 41 -12.51 6.41 15.47
C GLU A 41 -11.70 5.31 14.77
N HIS A 42 -11.78 4.08 15.28
CA HIS A 42 -11.05 2.95 14.70
C HIS A 42 -11.69 2.52 13.38
N THR A 43 -11.06 2.90 12.27
CA THR A 43 -11.54 2.66 10.90
C THR A 43 -10.37 2.50 9.94
N ASP A 44 -10.57 1.82 8.82
CA ASP A 44 -9.66 1.81 7.67
C ASP A 44 -9.99 2.90 6.63
N SER A 45 -10.93 3.77 6.97
CA SER A 45 -11.42 4.86 6.12
C SER A 45 -11.30 6.23 6.83
N PRO A 46 -10.08 6.64 7.27
CA PRO A 46 -9.90 7.92 7.95
C PRO A 46 -10.27 9.10 7.05
N ALA A 47 -10.99 10.06 7.62
CA ALA A 47 -11.46 11.25 6.89
C ALA A 47 -10.30 12.17 6.46
N CYS A 48 -9.20 12.15 7.19
CA CYS A 48 -8.00 12.96 6.92
C CYS A 48 -7.15 12.45 5.75
N ALA A 49 -7.40 11.23 5.24
CA ALA A 49 -6.61 10.61 4.20
C ALA A 49 -7.26 10.71 2.82
N SER A 50 -6.45 10.93 1.79
CA SER A 50 -6.88 10.82 0.40
C SER A 50 -7.56 9.47 0.14
N PRO A 51 -8.78 9.47 -0.43
CA PRO A 51 -9.45 8.22 -0.80
C PRO A 51 -8.68 7.43 -1.87
N LEU A 52 -7.89 8.09 -2.69
CA LEU A 52 -7.05 7.46 -3.70
C LEU A 52 -5.84 6.75 -3.06
N ILE A 53 -5.16 7.40 -2.11
CA ILE A 53 -4.08 6.76 -1.32
C ILE A 53 -4.64 5.58 -0.53
N ARG A 54 -5.79 5.74 0.11
CA ARG A 54 -6.46 4.67 0.84
C ARG A 54 -6.74 3.46 -0.06
N ALA A 55 -7.36 3.69 -1.22
CA ALA A 55 -7.69 2.63 -2.16
C ALA A 55 -6.45 1.86 -2.66
N PHE A 56 -5.33 2.56 -2.84
CA PHE A 56 -4.05 1.96 -3.23
C PHE A 56 -3.39 1.19 -2.08
N ALA A 57 -3.37 1.75 -0.87
CA ALA A 57 -2.60 1.22 0.26
C ALA A 57 -3.26 0.01 0.95
N ILE A 58 -4.60 -0.06 1.00
CA ILE A 58 -5.30 -1.19 1.64
C ILE A 58 -4.95 -2.54 0.98
N PRO A 59 -5.04 -2.72 -0.35
CA PRO A 59 -4.64 -3.96 -0.99
C PRO A 59 -3.18 -4.33 -0.76
N LEU A 60 -2.28 -3.35 -0.68
CA LEU A 60 -0.88 -3.59 -0.34
C LEU A 60 -0.75 -4.11 1.08
N ASN A 61 -1.31 -3.39 2.05
CA ASN A 61 -1.31 -3.79 3.46
C ASN A 61 -1.81 -5.22 3.65
N ASP A 62 -2.91 -5.59 2.99
CA ASP A 62 -3.54 -6.89 3.21
C ASP A 62 -2.81 -8.05 2.53
N ASN A 63 -2.04 -7.78 1.49
CA ASN A 63 -1.37 -8.80 0.71
C ASN A 63 0.16 -8.89 0.93
N MET A 64 0.79 -7.88 1.54
CA MET A 64 2.20 -7.93 1.90
C MET A 64 2.50 -9.02 2.92
N PRO A 65 3.62 -9.76 2.80
CA PRO A 65 4.14 -10.58 3.89
C PRO A 65 4.30 -9.75 5.17
N HIS A 66 4.18 -10.39 6.33
CA HIS A 66 4.19 -9.68 7.62
C HIS A 66 5.38 -8.72 7.77
N THR A 67 6.58 -9.18 7.48
CA THR A 67 7.82 -8.36 7.60
C THR A 67 7.84 -7.18 6.63
N VAL A 68 7.41 -7.38 5.39
CA VAL A 68 7.34 -6.34 4.36
C VAL A 68 6.27 -5.30 4.69
N ARG A 69 5.14 -5.74 5.25
CA ARG A 69 4.03 -4.85 5.67
C ARG A 69 4.48 -3.81 6.69
N GLN A 70 5.40 -4.18 7.59
CA GLN A 70 5.89 -3.24 8.60
C GLN A 70 6.58 -2.01 7.98
N ARG A 71 7.04 -2.10 6.74
CA ARG A 71 7.62 -0.98 5.97
C ARG A 71 6.60 0.14 5.67
N LEU A 72 5.30 -0.14 5.85
CA LEU A 72 4.24 0.87 5.69
C LEU A 72 4.08 1.78 6.91
N LYS A 73 4.63 1.44 8.08
CA LYS A 73 4.50 2.25 9.30
C LYS A 73 4.92 3.72 9.14
N PRO A 74 6.09 4.03 8.52
CA PRO A 74 6.54 5.41 8.35
C PRO A 74 5.61 6.26 7.48
N PHE A 75 4.74 5.63 6.68
CA PHE A 75 3.82 6.35 5.83
C PHE A 75 2.57 6.83 6.55
N ALA A 76 2.19 6.22 7.69
CA ALA A 76 1.00 6.64 8.41
C ALA A 76 1.00 8.14 8.77
N PRO A 77 2.05 8.73 9.35
CA PRO A 77 2.12 10.17 9.60
C PRO A 77 2.19 11.01 8.32
N ARG A 78 2.64 10.45 7.18
CA ARG A 78 2.69 11.15 5.90
C ARG A 78 1.37 11.13 5.14
N ILE A 79 0.53 10.14 5.39
CA ILE A 79 -0.83 10.04 4.84
C ILE A 79 -1.77 11.02 5.53
N LEU A 80 -1.49 11.39 6.78
CA LEU A 80 -2.26 12.40 7.50
C LEU A 80 -2.31 13.71 6.72
N GLY A 81 -3.54 14.25 6.55
CA GLY A 81 -3.77 15.51 5.85
C GLY A 81 -3.65 15.41 4.32
N THR A 82 -3.61 14.20 3.75
CA THR A 82 -3.65 14.02 2.29
C THR A 82 -5.03 14.22 1.67
N GLN A 83 -6.07 14.42 2.46
CA GLN A 83 -7.37 14.92 1.99
C GLN A 83 -7.26 16.43 1.70
N ASP A 84 -6.45 16.78 0.71
CA ASP A 84 -5.98 18.13 0.39
C ASP A 84 -6.44 18.62 -1.00
N GLY A 85 -7.36 17.90 -1.64
CA GLY A 85 -7.85 18.21 -2.97
C GLY A 85 -6.89 17.88 -4.12
N GLN A 86 -5.73 17.25 -3.85
CA GLN A 86 -4.71 16.95 -4.87
C GLN A 86 -4.88 15.55 -5.49
N ASP A 87 -6.04 14.93 -5.36
CA ASP A 87 -6.25 13.55 -5.84
C ASP A 87 -6.17 13.41 -7.35
N THR A 88 -6.48 14.46 -8.11
CA THR A 88 -6.26 14.48 -9.57
C THR A 88 -4.77 14.34 -9.92
N VAL A 89 -3.88 15.03 -9.19
CA VAL A 89 -2.43 14.93 -9.40
C VAL A 89 -1.92 13.55 -9.01
N ARG A 90 -2.45 12.97 -7.92
CA ARG A 90 -2.12 11.60 -7.49
C ARG A 90 -2.60 10.57 -8.51
N ALA A 91 -3.79 10.77 -9.07
CA ALA A 91 -4.33 9.91 -10.12
C ALA A 91 -3.44 9.91 -11.37
N GLU A 92 -3.01 11.09 -11.82
CA GLU A 92 -2.10 11.22 -12.96
C GLU A 92 -0.73 10.57 -12.70
N LEU A 93 -0.17 10.77 -11.50
CA LEU A 93 1.07 10.11 -11.07
C LEU A 93 0.93 8.58 -11.18
N LEU A 94 -0.18 8.03 -10.67
CA LEU A 94 -0.43 6.60 -10.68
C LEU A 94 -0.65 6.06 -12.11
N ARG A 95 -1.32 6.83 -12.96
CA ARG A 95 -1.50 6.51 -14.38
C ARG A 95 -0.14 6.43 -15.11
N GLN A 96 0.73 7.41 -14.91
CA GLN A 96 2.07 7.41 -15.50
C GLN A 96 2.89 6.22 -14.99
N ALA A 97 2.87 5.97 -13.69
CA ALA A 97 3.55 4.81 -13.12
C ALA A 97 3.02 3.48 -13.65
N LEU A 98 1.71 3.35 -13.85
CA LEU A 98 1.12 2.15 -14.43
C LEU A 98 1.68 1.89 -15.84
N SER A 99 1.66 2.89 -16.72
CA SER A 99 2.09 2.75 -18.11
C SER A 99 3.60 2.63 -18.28
N GLN A 100 4.39 3.36 -17.48
CA GLN A 100 5.83 3.49 -17.68
C GLN A 100 6.66 2.56 -16.79
N GLU A 101 6.16 2.19 -15.61
CA GLU A 101 6.92 1.43 -14.63
C GLU A 101 6.35 0.04 -14.36
N ILE A 102 5.02 -0.08 -14.20
CA ILE A 102 4.39 -1.34 -13.76
C ILE A 102 4.20 -2.31 -14.93
N LEU A 103 3.46 -1.90 -15.96
CA LEU A 103 3.14 -2.77 -17.09
C LEU A 103 4.38 -3.29 -17.83
N PRO A 104 5.43 -2.48 -18.11
CA PRO A 104 6.64 -2.98 -18.73
C PRO A 104 7.36 -4.04 -17.90
N LYS A 105 7.37 -3.90 -16.57
CA LYS A 105 8.00 -4.89 -15.68
C LYS A 105 7.20 -6.19 -15.61
N LEU A 106 5.87 -6.11 -15.62
CA LEU A 106 5.02 -7.29 -15.57
C LEU A 106 5.02 -8.08 -16.90
N GLY A 107 5.08 -7.38 -18.03
CA GLY A 107 5.13 -8.02 -19.37
C GLY A 107 6.48 -8.64 -19.71
N GLY A 108 7.59 -8.01 -19.34
CA GLY A 108 8.95 -8.44 -19.71
C GLY A 108 9.53 -9.58 -18.87
N GLY A 109 9.33 -9.55 -17.55
CA GLY A 109 9.98 -10.49 -16.62
C GLY A 109 9.42 -11.92 -16.69
N ARG A 110 8.11 -12.06 -16.83
CA ARG A 110 7.43 -13.36 -16.82
C ARG A 110 7.62 -14.16 -18.11
N GLN A 111 7.70 -13.51 -19.27
CA GLN A 111 7.98 -14.20 -20.55
C GLN A 111 9.38 -14.82 -20.56
N ALA A 112 10.38 -14.12 -20.01
CA ALA A 112 11.75 -14.61 -19.98
C ALA A 112 11.97 -15.74 -18.96
N ALA A 113 11.35 -15.66 -17.78
CA ALA A 113 11.48 -16.68 -16.74
C ALA A 113 10.72 -17.98 -17.06
N GLN A 114 9.56 -17.87 -17.69
CA GLN A 114 8.71 -18.99 -18.06
C GLN A 114 9.25 -19.73 -19.29
N ALA A 115 9.85 -19.00 -20.25
CA ALA A 115 10.49 -19.59 -21.43
C ALA A 115 11.67 -20.51 -21.10
N ARG A 116 12.33 -20.32 -19.96
CA ARG A 116 13.48 -21.14 -19.53
C ARG A 116 13.12 -22.44 -18.81
N ARG A 117 11.88 -22.61 -18.34
CA ARG A 117 11.49 -23.76 -17.50
C ARG A 117 10.71 -24.86 -18.19
N PHE A 118 10.16 -24.65 -19.39
CA PHE A 118 9.30 -25.63 -20.05
C PHE A 118 9.62 -25.76 -21.55
N SER A 119 10.28 -26.83 -21.90
CA SER A 119 10.43 -27.29 -23.27
C SER A 119 9.37 -28.34 -23.59
N GLY A 120 8.22 -27.92 -24.15
CA GLY A 120 7.18 -28.85 -24.55
C GLY A 120 5.83 -28.21 -24.95
N ALA A 121 4.95 -28.95 -25.60
CA ALA A 121 3.64 -28.47 -26.08
C ALA A 121 2.71 -27.97 -24.98
N LEU A 122 2.78 -28.54 -23.79
CA LEU A 122 2.02 -28.10 -22.60
C LEU A 122 2.39 -26.68 -22.17
N TRP A 123 3.65 -26.25 -22.37
CA TRP A 123 4.09 -24.89 -22.08
C TRP A 123 3.32 -23.85 -22.91
N ARG A 124 3.10 -24.13 -24.20
CA ARG A 124 2.38 -23.22 -25.12
C ARG A 124 0.93 -22.98 -24.65
N VAL A 125 0.26 -24.02 -24.16
CA VAL A 125 -1.12 -23.90 -23.66
C VAL A 125 -1.16 -23.12 -22.35
N TRP A 126 -0.25 -23.41 -21.41
CA TRP A 126 -0.17 -22.73 -20.12
C TRP A 126 0.31 -21.27 -20.25
N SER A 127 1.27 -20.99 -21.13
CA SER A 127 1.71 -19.62 -21.39
C SER A 127 0.61 -18.79 -22.07
N LEU A 128 -0.15 -19.37 -23.00
CA LEU A 128 -1.29 -18.69 -23.62
C LEU A 128 -2.42 -18.39 -22.63
N LEU A 129 -2.72 -19.30 -21.70
CA LEU A 129 -3.72 -19.08 -20.66
C LEU A 129 -3.26 -18.06 -19.62
N GLY A 130 -1.99 -18.12 -19.21
CA GLY A 130 -1.39 -17.16 -18.28
C GLY A 130 -1.26 -15.77 -18.89
N MET A 131 -0.80 -15.67 -20.14
CA MET A 131 -0.72 -14.40 -20.89
C MET A 131 -2.10 -13.78 -21.11
N ARG A 132 -3.09 -14.55 -21.57
CA ARG A 132 -4.46 -14.04 -21.76
C ARG A 132 -5.09 -13.50 -20.47
N ARG A 133 -4.69 -14.02 -19.32
CA ARG A 133 -5.15 -13.51 -18.02
C ARG A 133 -4.46 -12.20 -17.64
N LEU A 134 -3.14 -12.12 -17.88
CA LEU A 134 -2.35 -10.89 -17.65
C LEU A 134 -2.69 -9.81 -18.66
N GLU A 135 -2.90 -10.15 -19.94
CA GLU A 135 -3.35 -9.23 -20.97
C GLU A 135 -4.72 -8.64 -20.61
N ARG A 136 -5.69 -9.47 -20.25
CA ARG A 136 -7.01 -8.98 -19.81
C ARG A 136 -6.95 -8.13 -18.54
N GLU A 137 -6.07 -8.47 -17.61
CA GLU A 137 -5.86 -7.67 -16.41
C GLU A 137 -5.16 -6.35 -16.77
N ALA A 138 -4.21 -6.36 -17.68
CA ALA A 138 -3.55 -5.17 -18.21
C ALA A 138 -4.51 -4.28 -19.04
N GLU A 139 -5.29 -4.86 -19.93
CA GLU A 139 -6.32 -4.15 -20.71
C GLU A 139 -7.34 -3.49 -19.77
N TRP A 140 -7.87 -4.23 -18.81
CA TRP A 140 -8.79 -3.69 -17.81
C TRP A 140 -8.17 -2.58 -16.96
N MET A 141 -6.86 -2.68 -16.66
CA MET A 141 -6.11 -1.63 -15.96
C MET A 141 -5.86 -0.44 -16.86
N MET A 142 -5.62 -0.64 -18.15
CA MET A 142 -5.45 0.44 -19.13
C MET A 142 -6.75 1.22 -19.34
N ASP A 143 -7.89 0.54 -19.46
CA ASP A 143 -9.20 1.20 -19.54
C ASP A 143 -9.45 2.09 -18.31
N ARG A 144 -9.06 1.61 -17.13
CA ARG A 144 -9.14 2.40 -15.91
C ARG A 144 -8.09 3.52 -15.84
N ALA A 145 -6.91 3.32 -16.41
CA ALA A 145 -5.90 4.36 -16.52
C ALA A 145 -6.35 5.50 -17.44
N VAL A 146 -7.06 5.18 -18.53
CA VAL A 146 -7.70 6.18 -19.41
C VAL A 146 -8.75 6.99 -18.62
N ALA A 147 -9.57 6.31 -17.82
CA ALA A 147 -10.52 6.98 -16.93
C ALA A 147 -9.83 7.90 -15.89
N LEU A 148 -8.62 7.54 -15.43
CA LEU A 148 -7.80 8.43 -14.59
C LEU A 148 -7.33 9.67 -15.37
N ALA A 149 -7.01 9.53 -16.66
CA ALA A 149 -6.52 10.63 -17.49
C ALA A 149 -7.58 11.71 -17.75
N ASP A 150 -8.84 11.32 -17.92
CA ASP A 150 -9.93 12.25 -18.20
C ASP A 150 -10.30 13.18 -17.02
N GLY A 151 -9.84 12.89 -15.81
CA GLY A 151 -10.01 13.72 -14.62
C GLY A 151 -11.47 13.95 -14.18
N THR A 152 -12.43 13.39 -14.90
CA THR A 152 -13.86 13.71 -14.76
C THR A 152 -14.59 12.80 -13.76
N ASP A 153 -13.99 11.65 -13.38
CA ASP A 153 -14.64 10.70 -12.47
C ASP A 153 -13.68 10.20 -11.37
N MET A 154 -13.69 10.91 -10.26
CA MET A 154 -12.87 10.56 -9.09
C MET A 154 -13.20 9.17 -8.54
N ALA A 155 -14.44 8.70 -8.65
CA ALA A 155 -14.82 7.36 -8.21
C ALA A 155 -14.11 6.28 -9.04
N ARG A 156 -13.97 6.50 -10.37
CA ARG A 156 -13.18 5.60 -11.23
C ARG A 156 -11.70 5.66 -10.92
N ALA A 157 -11.16 6.86 -10.65
CA ALA A 157 -9.77 7.03 -10.24
C ALA A 157 -9.45 6.25 -8.96
N ILE A 158 -10.30 6.34 -7.96
CA ILE A 158 -10.18 5.59 -6.71
C ILE A 158 -10.25 4.07 -6.96
N ALA A 159 -11.21 3.60 -7.76
CA ALA A 159 -11.33 2.19 -8.11
C ALA A 159 -10.09 1.67 -8.87
N ALA A 160 -9.55 2.47 -9.78
CA ALA A 160 -8.33 2.16 -10.51
C ALA A 160 -7.10 2.11 -9.59
N ALA A 161 -6.97 3.04 -8.64
CA ALA A 161 -5.90 3.02 -7.64
C ALA A 161 -5.91 1.71 -6.84
N GLY A 162 -7.09 1.28 -6.37
CA GLY A 162 -7.26 -0.01 -5.70
C GLY A 162 -6.87 -1.20 -6.59
N SER A 163 -7.15 -1.11 -7.87
CA SER A 163 -6.79 -2.15 -8.84
C SER A 163 -5.29 -2.21 -9.10
N VAL A 164 -4.60 -1.07 -9.17
CA VAL A 164 -3.12 -1.01 -9.29
C VAL A 164 -2.47 -1.62 -8.05
N GLY A 165 -2.96 -1.29 -6.86
CA GLY A 165 -2.49 -1.90 -5.61
C GLY A 165 -2.64 -3.43 -5.61
N ARG A 166 -3.81 -3.95 -6.03
CA ARG A 166 -4.05 -5.39 -6.16
C ARG A 166 -3.16 -6.04 -7.21
N LEU A 167 -2.94 -5.39 -8.35
CA LEU A 167 -2.07 -5.89 -9.42
C LEU A 167 -0.64 -6.07 -8.95
N LEU A 168 -0.06 -5.06 -8.30
CA LEU A 168 1.29 -5.12 -7.74
C LEU A 168 1.40 -6.21 -6.66
N ALA A 169 0.45 -6.23 -5.72
CA ALA A 169 0.42 -7.21 -4.65
C ALA A 169 0.34 -8.64 -5.19
N ARG A 170 -0.50 -8.86 -6.19
CA ARG A 170 -0.65 -10.16 -6.84
C ARG A 170 0.62 -10.55 -7.59
N ALA A 171 1.19 -9.65 -8.39
CA ALA A 171 2.42 -9.89 -9.11
C ALA A 171 3.56 -10.31 -8.17
N ALA A 172 3.73 -9.58 -7.05
CA ALA A 172 4.75 -9.88 -6.05
C ALA A 172 4.53 -11.23 -5.34
N ARG A 173 3.27 -11.67 -5.16
CA ARG A 173 2.95 -12.96 -4.53
C ARG A 173 3.05 -14.14 -5.47
N GLU A 174 2.79 -13.96 -6.76
CA GLU A 174 2.81 -15.03 -7.76
C GLU A 174 4.19 -15.27 -8.36
N THR A 175 5.15 -14.35 -8.21
CA THR A 175 6.52 -14.58 -8.65
C THR A 175 7.21 -15.61 -7.77
N THR A 176 8.00 -16.49 -8.39
CA THR A 176 8.80 -17.50 -7.70
C THR A 176 10.21 -17.00 -7.36
N ASP A 177 10.60 -15.82 -7.88
CA ASP A 177 11.89 -15.19 -7.58
C ASP A 177 11.72 -14.20 -6.42
N PRO A 178 12.32 -14.47 -5.25
CA PRO A 178 12.24 -13.56 -4.10
C PRO A 178 12.76 -12.15 -4.41
N ARG A 179 13.79 -12.03 -5.25
CA ARG A 179 14.35 -10.72 -5.63
C ARG A 179 13.38 -9.92 -6.49
N GLU A 180 12.62 -10.60 -7.36
CA GLU A 180 11.58 -9.95 -8.15
C GLU A 180 10.41 -9.53 -7.25
N ALA A 181 10.01 -10.39 -6.30
CA ALA A 181 9.00 -10.03 -5.30
C ALA A 181 9.40 -8.77 -4.52
N ASP A 182 10.64 -8.72 -4.01
CA ASP A 182 11.15 -7.54 -3.29
C ASP A 182 11.13 -6.27 -4.15
N ARG A 183 11.54 -6.35 -5.42
CA ARG A 183 11.49 -5.21 -6.36
C ARG A 183 10.07 -4.71 -6.60
N LEU A 184 9.09 -5.62 -6.66
CA LEU A 184 7.68 -5.24 -6.83
C LEU A 184 7.13 -4.59 -5.56
N TRP A 185 7.52 -5.07 -4.38
CA TRP A 185 7.18 -4.42 -3.12
C TRP A 185 7.86 -3.07 -2.98
N ASP A 186 9.13 -2.93 -3.39
CA ASP A 186 9.85 -1.64 -3.43
C ASP A 186 9.15 -0.65 -4.35
N LEU A 187 8.72 -1.10 -5.53
CA LEU A 187 7.95 -0.27 -6.46
C LEU A 187 6.63 0.20 -5.82
N ALA A 188 5.89 -0.70 -5.16
CA ALA A 188 4.63 -0.37 -4.52
C ALA A 188 4.82 0.65 -3.38
N VAL A 189 5.84 0.46 -2.54
CA VAL A 189 6.19 1.39 -1.46
C VAL A 189 6.67 2.73 -2.01
N GLY A 190 7.49 2.73 -3.07
CA GLY A 190 7.96 3.95 -3.74
C GLY A 190 6.83 4.75 -4.41
N LEU A 191 5.79 4.06 -4.92
CA LEU A 191 4.59 4.72 -5.43
C LEU A 191 3.79 5.39 -4.30
N LEU A 192 3.60 4.69 -3.19
CA LEU A 192 2.95 5.27 -2.01
C LEU A 192 3.71 6.50 -1.50
N ASP A 193 5.04 6.42 -1.51
CA ASP A 193 5.96 7.51 -1.15
C ASP A 193 5.66 8.76 -2.00
N ARG A 194 5.73 8.62 -3.32
CA ARG A 194 5.44 9.70 -4.27
C ARG A 194 4.03 10.28 -4.13
N MET A 195 3.04 9.43 -3.89
CA MET A 195 1.65 9.88 -3.67
C MET A 195 1.50 10.70 -2.39
N CYS A 196 2.25 10.36 -1.34
CA CYS A 196 2.29 11.14 -0.10
C CYS A 196 2.98 12.50 -0.27
N ASP A 197 3.94 12.62 -1.19
CA ASP A 197 4.66 13.88 -1.45
C ASP A 197 3.83 14.90 -2.26
N VAL A 198 2.79 14.45 -2.96
CA VAL A 198 1.85 15.36 -3.62
C VAL A 198 1.18 16.26 -2.58
N GLY A 199 1.14 17.58 -2.86
CA GLY A 199 0.58 18.59 -1.95
C GLY A 199 1.61 19.24 -1.02
N GLY A 200 2.88 18.83 -1.10
CA GLY A 200 3.99 19.46 -0.39
C GLY A 200 4.09 19.09 1.10
N VAL A 201 4.87 19.88 1.84
CA VAL A 201 5.14 19.63 3.27
C VAL A 201 3.92 19.99 4.10
N ARG A 202 3.45 19.04 4.90
CA ARG A 202 2.35 19.22 5.85
C ARG A 202 2.88 19.53 7.24
N PRO A 203 2.14 20.31 8.04
CA PRO A 203 2.51 20.53 9.44
C PRO A 203 2.67 19.21 10.20
N SER A 204 3.78 19.06 10.91
CA SER A 204 4.03 17.87 11.73
C SER A 204 3.51 18.12 13.15
N ALA A 205 2.66 17.22 13.64
CA ALA A 205 2.21 17.18 15.02
C ALA A 205 2.79 15.94 15.75
N SER A 206 4.07 15.65 15.51
CA SER A 206 4.74 14.42 15.95
C SER A 206 4.56 14.11 17.42
N GLN A 207 4.59 15.12 18.29
CA GLN A 207 4.38 14.93 19.73
C GLN A 207 2.95 14.50 20.06
N ALA A 208 1.95 15.13 19.44
CA ALA A 208 0.55 14.73 19.63
C ALA A 208 0.27 13.31 19.10
N TRP A 209 0.87 12.95 17.98
CA TRP A 209 0.76 11.60 17.40
C TRP A 209 1.42 10.54 18.29
N ALA A 210 2.62 10.83 18.82
CA ALA A 210 3.30 9.95 19.76
C ALA A 210 2.48 9.73 21.03
N LEU A 211 1.93 10.79 21.61
CA LEU A 211 1.06 10.72 22.80
C LEU A 211 -0.18 9.85 22.56
N ARG A 212 -0.83 9.96 21.40
CA ARG A 212 -2.00 9.13 21.08
C ARG A 212 -1.66 7.65 21.00
N LEU A 213 -0.51 7.29 20.39
CA LEU A 213 -0.04 5.90 20.37
C LEU A 213 0.31 5.41 21.78
N GLU A 214 0.98 6.22 22.59
CA GLU A 214 1.32 5.88 23.96
C GLU A 214 0.06 5.59 24.79
N GLN A 215 -0.98 6.41 24.68
CA GLN A 215 -2.28 6.20 25.34
C GLN A 215 -2.91 4.84 24.96
N VAL A 216 -2.80 4.43 23.70
CA VAL A 216 -3.24 3.10 23.24
C VAL A 216 -2.50 2.00 23.99
N PHE A 217 -1.20 2.13 24.16
CA PHE A 217 -0.38 1.12 24.84
C PHE A 217 -0.57 1.11 26.36
N GLU A 218 -0.79 2.28 26.99
CA GLU A 218 -1.11 2.40 28.42
C GLU A 218 -2.46 1.76 28.75
N SER A 219 -3.47 2.01 27.94
CA SER A 219 -4.79 1.38 28.06
C SER A 219 -4.72 -0.15 27.96
N ARG A 220 -3.80 -0.67 27.16
CA ARG A 220 -3.52 -2.10 27.02
C ARG A 220 -2.90 -2.70 28.28
N THR A 221 -1.89 -2.02 28.84
CA THR A 221 -1.21 -2.47 30.07
C THR A 221 -2.17 -2.50 31.25
N ALA A 222 -3.04 -1.50 31.36
CA ALA A 222 -4.06 -1.42 32.39
C ALA A 222 -5.11 -2.56 32.30
N ARG A 223 -5.35 -3.10 31.08
CA ARG A 223 -6.27 -4.24 30.86
C ARG A 223 -5.59 -5.62 30.97
N GLY A 224 -4.32 -5.69 31.35
CA GLY A 224 -3.59 -6.96 31.55
C GLY A 224 -3.31 -7.76 30.28
N MET A 225 -3.39 -7.16 29.09
CA MET A 225 -3.08 -7.84 27.83
C MET A 225 -1.56 -7.94 27.62
N PRO A 226 -1.01 -9.12 27.27
CA PRO A 226 0.42 -9.31 27.08
C PRO A 226 0.97 -8.38 25.99
N THR A 227 2.13 -7.80 26.23
CA THR A 227 2.90 -7.07 25.22
C THR A 227 3.29 -8.02 24.11
N ALA A 228 2.98 -7.69 22.85
CA ALA A 228 3.47 -8.47 21.72
C ALA A 228 5.00 -8.43 21.74
N THR A 229 5.62 -9.55 22.08
CA THR A 229 7.06 -9.70 21.94
C THR A 229 7.36 -9.80 20.46
N VAL A 230 8.02 -8.79 19.92
CA VAL A 230 8.59 -8.87 18.56
C VAL A 230 9.58 -10.03 18.60
N ARG A 231 9.22 -11.15 17.98
CA ARG A 231 10.18 -12.22 17.75
C ARG A 231 11.13 -11.80 16.62
N PRO A 232 12.44 -12.02 16.80
CA PRO A 232 13.45 -11.69 15.80
C PRO A 232 13.24 -12.44 14.47
#